data_12f2b2855a8fcf23973906d947b44ac8
#
_entry.id   12f2b2855a8fcf23973906d947b44ac8
#
_cell.length_a   1.000
_cell.length_b   1.000
_cell.length_c   1.000
_cell.angle_alpha   90.00
_cell.angle_beta   90.00
_cell.angle_gamma   90.00
#
_symmetry.space_group_name_H-M   'P 1'
#
loop_
_entity.id
_entity.type
_entity.pdbx_description
1 polymer ?
#
loop_
_entity_poly.entity_id
_entity_poly.type
_entity_poly.pdbx_seq_one_letter_code
_entity_poly.pdbx_strand_id
1 'polypeptide(L)'
;MSPILQNHYVLAVHDVRRSARFYVEMLGFKIVQEPPGWIFVARDNCMIMLGECPDDMAPGALGCHSYFAYFRVADADVYYLDLKAKHADLLSEIKDKPWQMREFALRTVDGHRITIGHSIPRT
;
A
#
# COMPACT_ATOMS: atom_id res chain seq x y z
N MET A 1 -19.69 -24.96 -3.12
CA MET A 1 -18.42 -24.20 -3.25
C MET A 1 -18.14 -23.46 -1.96
N SER A 2 -16.92 -23.57 -1.44
CA SER A 2 -16.56 -22.89 -0.19
C SER A 2 -16.32 -21.40 -0.45
N PRO A 3 -16.92 -20.49 0.32
CA PRO A 3 -16.72 -19.05 0.13
C PRO A 3 -15.29 -18.62 0.51
N ILE A 4 -14.79 -17.55 -0.13
CA ILE A 4 -13.57 -16.87 0.31
C ILE A 4 -13.95 -15.98 1.50
N LEU A 5 -13.39 -16.26 2.69
CA LEU A 5 -13.73 -15.52 3.90
C LEU A 5 -12.98 -14.19 4.01
N GLN A 6 -11.73 -14.16 3.56
CA GLN A 6 -10.88 -12.97 3.60
C GLN A 6 -9.88 -13.03 2.46
N ASN A 7 -9.30 -11.89 2.13
CA ASN A 7 -8.18 -11.84 1.22
C ASN A 7 -7.09 -10.94 1.81
N HIS A 8 -5.85 -11.26 1.53
CA HIS A 8 -4.69 -10.52 2.02
C HIS A 8 -3.73 -10.28 0.87
N TYR A 9 -2.91 -9.25 0.99
CA TYR A 9 -1.80 -9.05 0.06
C TYR A 9 -0.59 -9.81 0.56
N VAL A 10 0.17 -10.41 -0.34
CA VAL A 10 1.42 -11.11 -0.04
C VAL A 10 2.49 -10.46 -0.90
N LEU A 11 3.51 -9.88 -0.26
CA LEU A 11 4.55 -9.14 -0.95
C LEU A 11 5.93 -9.71 -0.60
N ALA A 12 6.77 -9.88 -1.63
CA ALA A 12 8.18 -10.14 -1.47
C ALA A 12 8.92 -8.81 -1.28
N VAL A 13 9.72 -8.71 -0.23
CA VAL A 13 10.52 -7.53 0.09
C VAL A 13 11.96 -7.94 0.42
N HIS A 14 12.92 -7.05 0.21
CA HIS A 14 14.33 -7.38 0.49
C HIS A 14 14.64 -7.39 1.98
N ASP A 15 14.15 -6.40 2.71
CA ASP A 15 14.37 -6.21 4.14
C ASP A 15 13.01 -6.04 4.82
N VAL A 16 12.55 -7.12 5.45
CA VAL A 16 11.19 -7.15 6.01
C VAL A 16 10.99 -6.13 7.13
N ARG A 17 12.03 -5.83 7.92
CA ARG A 17 11.93 -4.82 8.99
C ARG A 17 11.81 -3.41 8.44
N ARG A 18 12.56 -3.10 7.40
CA ARG A 18 12.48 -1.81 6.71
C ARG A 18 11.10 -1.60 6.09
N SER A 19 10.59 -2.64 5.43
CA SER A 19 9.26 -2.61 4.84
C SER A 19 8.17 -2.40 5.88
N ALA A 20 8.19 -3.17 6.96
CA ALA A 20 7.21 -3.04 8.04
C ALA A 20 7.25 -1.64 8.65
N ARG A 21 8.43 -1.07 8.87
CA ARG A 21 8.59 0.29 9.38
C ARG A 21 7.93 1.31 8.46
N PHE A 22 8.08 1.15 7.14
CA PHE A 22 7.42 2.02 6.17
C PHE A 22 5.90 2.01 6.36
N TYR A 23 5.30 0.82 6.43
CA TYR A 23 3.85 0.71 6.59
C TYR A 23 3.37 1.28 7.92
N VAL A 24 4.12 1.09 8.99
CA VAL A 24 3.77 1.62 10.31
C VAL A 24 3.88 3.15 10.33
N GLU A 25 5.01 3.69 9.91
CA GLU A 25 5.28 5.13 10.03
C GLU A 25 4.56 5.97 8.98
N MET A 26 4.48 5.47 7.74
CA MET A 26 3.91 6.23 6.62
C MET A 26 2.41 6.01 6.46
N LEU A 27 1.93 4.79 6.64
CA LEU A 27 0.55 4.43 6.34
C LEU A 27 -0.29 4.06 7.57
N GLY A 28 0.30 4.10 8.76
CA GLY A 28 -0.44 3.89 10.01
C GLY A 28 -0.86 2.44 10.26
N PHE A 29 -0.16 1.48 9.66
CA PHE A 29 -0.39 0.07 9.92
C PHE A 29 0.20 -0.33 11.27
N LYS A 30 -0.21 -1.50 11.78
CA LYS A 30 0.36 -2.11 12.98
C LYS A 30 0.94 -3.47 12.64
N ILE A 31 2.04 -3.84 13.29
CA ILE A 31 2.58 -5.19 13.19
C ILE A 31 1.68 -6.10 14.02
N VAL A 32 1.15 -7.16 13.39
CA VAL A 32 0.21 -8.10 14.06
C VAL A 32 0.80 -9.49 14.26
N GLN A 33 1.76 -9.90 13.43
CA GLN A 33 2.46 -11.19 13.58
C GLN A 33 3.88 -11.08 12.99
N GLU A 34 4.79 -11.88 13.52
CA GLU A 34 6.19 -11.93 13.07
C GLU A 34 6.68 -13.39 12.97
N PRO A 35 6.10 -14.23 12.09
CA PRO A 35 6.65 -15.57 11.87
C PRO A 35 8.08 -15.47 11.31
N PRO A 36 8.92 -16.52 11.47
CA PRO A 36 10.28 -16.48 10.91
C PRO A 36 10.28 -16.13 9.42
N GLY A 37 11.00 -15.08 9.04
CA GLY A 37 11.08 -14.58 7.67
C GLY A 37 9.91 -13.74 7.19
N TRP A 38 8.95 -13.44 8.07
CA TRP A 38 7.75 -12.68 7.74
C TRP A 38 7.44 -11.62 8.77
N ILE A 39 6.79 -10.53 8.33
CA ILE A 39 6.10 -9.60 9.21
C ILE A 39 4.75 -9.31 8.57
N PHE A 40 3.66 -9.51 9.33
CA PHE A 40 2.31 -9.16 8.89
C PHE A 40 1.94 -7.82 9.48
N VAL A 41 1.50 -6.90 8.63
CA VAL A 41 1.03 -5.58 9.04
C VAL A 41 -0.44 -5.43 8.67
N ALA A 42 -1.20 -4.75 9.51
CA ALA A 42 -2.63 -4.58 9.28
C ALA A 42 -3.10 -3.19 9.69
N ARG A 43 -4.08 -2.70 8.98
CA ARG A 43 -4.84 -1.49 9.30
C ARG A 43 -6.27 -1.68 8.82
N ASP A 44 -7.24 -1.48 9.72
CA ASP A 44 -8.66 -1.68 9.43
C ASP A 44 -8.88 -3.10 8.85
N ASN A 45 -9.48 -3.23 7.69
CA ASN A 45 -9.71 -4.53 7.05
C ASN A 45 -8.62 -4.94 6.06
N CYS A 46 -7.48 -4.25 6.07
CA CYS A 46 -6.37 -4.52 5.15
C CYS A 46 -5.22 -5.17 5.90
N MET A 47 -4.78 -6.34 5.44
CA MET A 47 -3.57 -7.00 5.94
C MET A 47 -2.61 -7.29 4.81
N ILE A 48 -1.33 -7.00 5.06
CA ILE A 48 -0.24 -7.25 4.11
C ILE A 48 0.76 -8.19 4.79
N MET A 49 1.06 -9.30 4.12
CA MET A 49 2.01 -10.30 4.57
C MET A 49 3.33 -10.04 3.87
N LEU A 50 4.30 -9.48 4.60
CA LEU A 50 5.61 -9.14 4.05
C LEU A 50 6.56 -10.32 4.26
N GLY A 51 7.05 -10.89 3.16
CA GLY A 51 7.99 -12.01 3.17
C GLY A 51 9.38 -11.57 2.73
N GLU A 52 10.40 -11.95 3.50
CA GLU A 52 11.78 -11.55 3.22
C GLU A 52 12.36 -12.37 2.08
N CYS A 53 12.74 -11.70 1.00
CA CYS A 53 13.34 -12.28 -0.21
C CYS A 53 14.52 -11.40 -0.63
N PRO A 54 15.65 -11.42 0.11
CA PRO A 54 16.73 -10.45 -0.09
C PRO A 54 17.43 -10.54 -1.44
N ASP A 55 17.37 -11.71 -2.08
CA ASP A 55 18.07 -11.95 -3.33
C ASP A 55 17.17 -11.83 -4.56
N ASP A 56 15.90 -11.49 -4.37
CA ASP A 56 14.96 -11.38 -5.47
C ASP A 56 15.01 -9.98 -6.11
N MET A 57 14.41 -9.88 -7.28
CA MET A 57 14.30 -8.62 -8.02
C MET A 57 13.53 -7.58 -7.20
N ALA A 58 14.00 -6.33 -7.22
CA ALA A 58 13.27 -5.24 -6.57
C ALA A 58 11.95 -4.97 -7.30
N PRO A 59 10.84 -4.76 -6.57
CA PRO A 59 9.54 -4.50 -7.22
C PRO A 59 9.54 -3.32 -8.18
N GLY A 60 10.32 -2.27 -7.90
CA GLY A 60 10.45 -1.11 -8.76
C GLY A 60 10.96 -1.43 -10.17
N ALA A 61 11.69 -2.53 -10.33
CA ALA A 61 12.20 -2.98 -11.64
C ALA A 61 11.09 -3.55 -12.53
N LEU A 62 9.90 -3.78 -11.99
CA LEU A 62 8.77 -4.36 -12.72
C LEU A 62 7.86 -3.31 -13.38
N GLY A 63 8.19 -2.02 -13.25
CA GLY A 63 7.36 -0.96 -13.84
C GLY A 63 5.94 -1.00 -13.28
N CYS A 64 4.93 -0.92 -14.16
CA CYS A 64 3.53 -0.94 -13.75
C CYS A 64 3.11 -2.24 -13.06
N HIS A 65 3.82 -3.33 -13.25
CA HIS A 65 3.55 -4.58 -12.54
C HIS A 65 3.85 -4.48 -11.05
N SER A 66 4.49 -3.41 -10.59
CA SER A 66 4.73 -3.15 -9.18
C SER A 66 3.51 -2.61 -8.44
N TYR A 67 2.44 -2.21 -9.14
CA TYR A 67 1.16 -1.90 -8.50
C TYR A 67 0.57 -3.17 -7.91
N PHE A 68 0.16 -3.13 -6.64
CA PHE A 68 -0.42 -4.32 -6.02
C PHE A 68 -1.75 -4.04 -5.32
N ALA A 69 -2.09 -2.79 -5.05
CA ALA A 69 -3.27 -2.47 -4.26
C ALA A 69 -3.91 -1.15 -4.69
N TYR A 70 -5.22 -1.10 -4.54
CA TYR A 70 -6.02 0.11 -4.55
C TYR A 70 -6.67 0.21 -3.17
N PHE A 71 -6.29 1.21 -2.39
CA PHE A 71 -6.92 1.45 -1.09
C PHE A 71 -8.05 2.45 -1.26
N ARG A 72 -9.28 1.97 -1.14
CA ARG A 72 -10.44 2.84 -1.14
C ARG A 72 -10.65 3.33 0.29
N VAL A 73 -10.53 4.64 0.48
CA VAL A 73 -10.56 5.27 1.80
C VAL A 73 -11.73 6.24 1.89
N ALA A 74 -12.06 6.67 3.11
CA ALA A 74 -13.14 7.62 3.31
C ALA A 74 -12.78 9.02 2.77
N ASP A 75 -11.52 9.44 2.93
CA ASP A 75 -11.04 10.76 2.52
C ASP A 75 -9.59 10.68 2.02
N ALA A 76 -9.43 10.64 0.71
CA ALA A 76 -8.11 10.57 0.09
C ALA A 76 -7.29 11.84 0.27
N ASP A 77 -7.92 13.00 0.42
CA ASP A 77 -7.20 14.26 0.65
C ASP A 77 -6.45 14.24 1.97
N VAL A 78 -7.05 13.66 3.02
CA VAL A 78 -6.38 13.53 4.33
C VAL A 78 -5.12 12.67 4.20
N TYR A 79 -5.22 11.53 3.51
CA TYR A 79 -4.05 10.67 3.24
C TYR A 79 -2.99 11.39 2.43
N TYR A 80 -3.40 12.09 1.38
CA TYR A 80 -2.48 12.80 0.49
C TYR A 80 -1.68 13.87 1.25
N LEU A 81 -2.36 14.70 2.05
CA LEU A 81 -1.71 15.76 2.82
C LEU A 81 -0.78 15.19 3.89
N ASP A 82 -1.17 14.12 4.58
CA ASP A 82 -0.35 13.47 5.57
C ASP A 82 0.92 12.88 4.95
N LEU A 83 0.77 12.15 3.84
CA LEU A 83 1.90 11.54 3.15
C LEU A 83 2.83 12.58 2.55
N LYS A 84 2.28 13.68 2.03
CA LYS A 84 3.08 14.79 1.51
C LYS A 84 3.90 15.45 2.63
N ALA A 85 3.31 15.64 3.80
CA ALA A 85 4.01 16.18 4.97
C ALA A 85 5.13 15.25 5.45
N LYS A 86 4.98 13.95 5.28
CA LYS A 86 5.99 12.94 5.63
C LYS A 86 7.03 12.70 4.51
N HIS A 87 6.97 13.47 3.43
CA HIS A 87 7.86 13.36 2.27
C HIS A 87 7.81 11.98 1.60
N ALA A 88 6.62 11.37 1.53
CA ALA A 88 6.41 10.13 0.80
C ALA A 88 6.71 10.30 -0.69
N ASP A 89 7.09 9.20 -1.34
CA ASP A 89 7.34 9.18 -2.79
C ASP A 89 5.99 9.14 -3.53
N LEU A 90 5.44 10.32 -3.82
CA LEU A 90 4.17 10.46 -4.52
C LEU A 90 4.39 10.40 -6.02
N LEU A 91 3.72 9.46 -6.69
CA LEU A 91 3.84 9.27 -8.14
C LEU A 91 2.97 10.26 -8.92
N SER A 92 1.91 10.78 -8.29
CA SER A 92 1.00 11.72 -8.92
C SER A 92 0.38 12.63 -7.88
N GLU A 93 -0.06 13.83 -8.33
CA GLU A 93 -0.90 14.69 -7.50
C GLU A 93 -2.29 14.06 -7.39
N ILE A 94 -2.99 14.38 -6.28
CA ILE A 94 -4.38 13.94 -6.13
C ILE A 94 -5.24 14.67 -7.16
N LYS A 95 -6.08 13.91 -7.88
CA LYS A 95 -6.94 14.41 -8.96
C LYS A 95 -8.25 13.67 -9.01
N ASP A 96 -9.27 14.37 -9.52
CA ASP A 96 -10.54 13.75 -9.90
C ASP A 96 -10.38 13.05 -11.25
N LYS A 97 -10.80 11.80 -11.32
CA LYS A 97 -10.68 10.98 -12.52
C LYS A 97 -12.03 10.82 -13.20
N PRO A 98 -12.05 10.57 -14.53
CA PRO A 98 -13.30 10.41 -15.26
C PRO A 98 -14.20 9.28 -14.75
N TRP A 99 -13.64 8.31 -14.03
CA TRP A 99 -14.39 7.18 -13.45
C TRP A 99 -14.92 7.46 -12.05
N GLN A 100 -15.10 8.73 -11.71
CA GLN A 100 -15.74 9.20 -10.46
C GLN A 100 -14.95 8.82 -9.20
N MET A 101 -13.63 8.84 -9.31
CA MET A 101 -12.72 8.64 -8.17
C MET A 101 -11.79 9.83 -8.05
N ARG A 102 -11.53 10.24 -6.81
CA ARG A 102 -10.49 11.20 -6.50
C ARG A 102 -9.32 10.42 -5.92
N GLU A 103 -8.18 10.39 -6.63
CA GLU A 103 -7.12 9.45 -6.30
C GLU A 103 -5.73 9.98 -6.59
N PHE A 104 -4.76 9.35 -5.95
CA PHE A 104 -3.33 9.54 -6.20
C PHE A 104 -2.61 8.21 -6.01
N ALA A 105 -1.35 8.17 -6.41
CA ALA A 105 -0.53 6.97 -6.26
C ALA A 105 0.77 7.31 -5.54
N LEU A 106 1.30 6.34 -4.80
CA LEU A 106 2.60 6.45 -4.13
C LEU A 106 3.44 5.20 -4.39
N ARG A 107 4.75 5.37 -4.22
CA ARG A 107 5.71 4.27 -4.25
C ARG A 107 6.17 3.98 -2.83
N THR A 108 6.21 2.69 -2.48
CA THR A 108 6.72 2.26 -1.17
C THR A 108 8.25 2.24 -1.15
N VAL A 109 8.81 2.05 0.03
CA VAL A 109 10.27 1.94 0.21
C VAL A 109 10.88 0.80 -0.61
N ASP A 110 10.10 -0.24 -0.91
CA ASP A 110 10.54 -1.39 -1.71
C ASP A 110 10.37 -1.17 -3.21
N GLY A 111 9.60 -0.17 -3.61
CA GLY A 111 9.28 0.09 -5.00
C GLY A 111 7.93 -0.44 -5.46
N HIS A 112 7.14 -1.04 -4.57
CA HIS A 112 5.74 -1.35 -4.86
C HIS A 112 4.95 -0.05 -5.01
N ARG A 113 3.85 -0.11 -5.77
CA ARG A 113 2.98 1.04 -5.99
C ARG A 113 1.60 0.78 -5.43
N ILE A 114 1.02 1.82 -4.82
CA ILE A 114 -0.31 1.80 -4.23
C ILE A 114 -1.09 2.99 -4.76
N THR A 115 -2.32 2.76 -5.20
CA THR A 115 -3.27 3.84 -5.48
C THR A 115 -4.20 4.00 -4.28
N ILE A 116 -4.45 5.24 -3.87
CA ILE A 116 -5.38 5.57 -2.78
C ILE A 116 -6.44 6.51 -3.32
N GLY A 117 -7.71 6.21 -3.07
CA GLY A 117 -8.78 7.04 -3.60
C GLY A 117 -10.09 6.91 -2.84
N HIS A 118 -10.99 7.87 -3.12
CA HIS A 118 -12.36 7.82 -2.65
C HIS A 118 -13.33 8.15 -3.78
N SER A 119 -14.58 7.67 -3.63
CA SER A 119 -15.63 7.92 -4.62
C SER A 119 -16.10 9.36 -4.57
N ILE A 120 -16.25 9.96 -5.74
CA ILE A 120 -16.85 11.29 -5.88
C ILE A 120 -18.33 11.10 -6.15
N PRO A 121 -19.23 11.73 -5.34
CA PRO A 121 -20.66 11.63 -5.62
C PRO A 121 -21.01 12.20 -6.98
N ARG A 122 -21.92 11.55 -7.69
CA ARG A 122 -22.49 12.12 -8.91
C ARG A 122 -23.49 13.21 -8.55
N THR A 123 -23.37 14.34 -9.23
CA THR A 123 -24.32 15.45 -9.09
C THR A 123 -25.47 15.28 -10.07
#